data_cb5998bf47617a8411fe85d3c9eb6697
#
_entry.id   cb5998bf47617a8411fe85d3c9eb6697
#
_cell.length_a   1.000
_cell.length_b   1.000
_cell.length_c   1.000
_cell.angle_alpha   90.00
_cell.angle_beta   90.00
_cell.angle_gamma   90.00
#
_symmetry.space_group_name_H-M   'P 1'
#
loop_
_entity.id
_entity.type
_entity.pdbx_description
1 polymer ?
#
loop_
_entity_poly.entity_id
_entity_poly.type
_entity_poly.pdbx_seq_one_letter_code
_entity_poly.pdbx_strand_id
1 'polypeptide(L)'
;SVMIFNVLRDWILMHITSRVNISLISDYLIKLMKLPVTFFENKLLGDILQRAHDHERIRNFIMNNSLALVFSTFTFVLFAIILLVYNAVIFYIFLAGSMLYVVWVLLFLKIRKKLDWQYFELVSKNQSYWVETVSAIQDIKIYNYEKYRRWKWEEIQARLYHVNKRVLTVTNAQNLGAQFIESIKNMAVVFFCAIAVINGEITFGVMISTQFIIGMLNGPLVQFINFIVSGQYAKISFLRINEIRQLEDEDELLTIGTNATILPGNKTITLQNVHFQYTVNSPLVLRNVYLTIPEKKITAIVGGSGSGKSTLLKLLV
;
A
#
# COMPACT_ATOMS: atom_id res chain seq x y z
N SER A 1 19.74 -31.89 0.30
CA SER A 1 19.89 -30.96 -0.87
C SER A 1 18.81 -29.90 -0.91
N VAL A 2 17.52 -30.22 -0.69
CA VAL A 2 16.41 -29.25 -0.69
C VAL A 2 16.58 -28.14 0.36
N MET A 3 17.04 -28.49 1.56
CA MET A 3 17.24 -27.53 2.64
C MET A 3 18.32 -26.48 2.29
N ILE A 4 19.45 -26.90 1.73
CA ILE A 4 20.51 -25.98 1.29
C ILE A 4 20.01 -25.04 0.19
N PHE A 5 19.25 -25.57 -0.78
CA PHE A 5 18.65 -24.77 -1.85
C PHE A 5 17.69 -23.70 -1.30
N ASN A 6 16.83 -24.07 -0.34
CA ASN A 6 15.94 -23.12 0.31
C ASN A 6 16.69 -22.01 1.05
N VAL A 7 17.75 -22.36 1.80
CA VAL A 7 18.58 -21.37 2.51
C VAL A 7 19.26 -20.41 1.53
N LEU A 8 19.84 -20.90 0.45
CA LEU A 8 20.45 -20.05 -0.59
C LEU A 8 19.43 -19.15 -1.26
N ARG A 9 18.27 -19.69 -1.63
CA ARG A 9 17.15 -18.93 -2.19
C ARG A 9 16.73 -17.80 -1.25
N ASP A 10 16.50 -18.10 0.02
CA ASP A 10 16.03 -17.13 1.01
C ASP A 10 17.09 -16.06 1.27
N TRP A 11 18.36 -16.41 1.25
CA TRP A 11 19.47 -15.45 1.38
C TRP A 11 19.57 -14.50 0.17
N ILE A 12 19.46 -15.03 -1.06
CA ILE A 12 19.45 -14.22 -2.28
C ILE A 12 18.23 -13.29 -2.29
N LEU A 13 17.03 -13.83 -1.96
CA LEU A 13 15.81 -13.05 -1.88
C LEU A 13 15.92 -11.92 -0.86
N MET A 14 16.48 -12.20 0.32
CA MET A 14 16.69 -11.17 1.34
C MET A 14 17.60 -10.04 0.81
N HIS A 15 18.67 -10.36 0.11
CA HIS A 15 19.60 -9.36 -0.44
C HIS A 15 18.93 -8.47 -1.50
N ILE A 16 18.22 -9.08 -2.46
CA ILE A 16 17.51 -8.38 -3.51
C ILE A 16 16.39 -7.51 -2.89
N THR A 17 15.61 -8.10 -1.97
CA THR A 17 14.49 -7.42 -1.29
C THR A 17 14.97 -6.19 -0.52
N SER A 18 16.08 -6.30 0.21
CA SER A 18 16.63 -5.18 0.97
C SER A 18 17.07 -4.03 0.06
N ARG A 19 17.75 -4.33 -1.05
CA ARG A 19 18.17 -3.30 -2.01
C ARG A 19 16.97 -2.59 -2.67
N VAL A 20 15.99 -3.36 -3.12
CA VAL A 20 14.77 -2.80 -3.72
C VAL A 20 14.01 -1.93 -2.70
N ASN A 21 13.91 -2.39 -1.45
CA ASN A 21 13.22 -1.64 -0.39
C ASN A 21 13.92 -0.31 -0.09
N ILE A 22 15.26 -0.32 0.03
CA ILE A 22 16.06 0.89 0.27
C ILE A 22 15.89 1.88 -0.89
N SER A 23 15.97 1.41 -2.13
CA SER A 23 15.78 2.27 -3.31
C SER A 23 14.38 2.89 -3.33
N LEU A 24 13.32 2.10 -3.13
CA LEU A 24 11.93 2.59 -3.16
C LEU A 24 11.65 3.64 -2.06
N ILE A 25 12.16 3.39 -0.84
CA ILE A 25 11.98 4.32 0.28
C ILE A 25 12.84 5.59 0.07
N SER A 26 14.07 5.44 -0.44
CA SER A 26 14.95 6.57 -0.77
C SER A 26 14.31 7.47 -1.82
N ASP A 27 13.79 6.91 -2.92
CA ASP A 27 13.11 7.67 -3.97
C ASP A 27 11.87 8.42 -3.43
N TYR A 28 11.13 7.78 -2.52
CA TYR A 28 10.00 8.40 -1.86
C TYR A 28 10.42 9.57 -0.96
N LEU A 29 11.49 9.41 -0.16
CA LEU A 29 12.04 10.47 0.68
C LEU A 29 12.59 11.64 -0.15
N ILE A 30 13.31 11.36 -1.24
CA ILE A 30 13.80 12.39 -2.15
C ILE A 30 12.62 13.20 -2.70
N LYS A 31 11.55 12.51 -3.14
CA LYS A 31 10.35 13.20 -3.63
C LYS A 31 9.67 14.03 -2.56
N LEU A 32 9.53 13.50 -1.33
CA LEU A 32 8.97 14.28 -0.23
C LEU A 32 9.77 15.56 0.07
N MET A 33 11.11 15.49 0.04
CA MET A 33 11.96 16.66 0.30
C MET A 33 11.91 17.72 -0.81
N LYS A 34 11.42 17.37 -1.99
CA LYS A 34 11.22 18.30 -3.11
C LYS A 34 9.82 18.92 -3.14
N LEU A 35 8.92 18.51 -2.27
CA LEU A 35 7.57 19.05 -2.22
C LEU A 35 7.54 20.38 -1.44
N PRO A 36 6.68 21.34 -1.86
CA PRO A 36 6.56 22.62 -1.18
C PRO A 36 6.04 22.47 0.25
N VAL A 37 6.42 23.39 1.12
CA VAL A 37 6.03 23.41 2.55
C VAL A 37 4.51 23.37 2.74
N THR A 38 3.74 23.96 1.84
CA THR A 38 2.28 23.97 1.85
C THR A 38 1.66 22.58 1.77
N PHE A 39 2.34 21.61 1.17
CA PHE A 39 1.92 20.21 1.16
C PHE A 39 1.88 19.63 2.57
N PHE A 40 2.92 19.88 3.38
CA PHE A 40 3.05 19.36 4.76
C PHE A 40 2.07 20.03 5.72
N GLU A 41 1.72 21.30 5.50
CA GLU A 41 0.73 22.02 6.29
C GLU A 41 -0.69 21.48 6.13
N ASN A 42 -1.01 20.95 4.93
CA ASN A 42 -2.33 20.47 4.57
C ASN A 42 -2.52 18.96 4.72
N LYS A 43 -1.45 18.18 4.95
CA LYS A 43 -1.49 16.71 5.06
C LYS A 43 -1.25 16.24 6.49
N LEU A 44 -1.98 15.22 6.90
CA LEU A 44 -1.73 14.54 8.15
C LEU A 44 -0.40 13.77 8.10
N LEU A 45 0.44 13.95 9.10
CA LEU A 45 1.72 13.25 9.19
C LEU A 45 1.55 11.72 9.11
N GLY A 46 0.49 11.18 9.72
CA GLY A 46 0.17 9.74 9.62
C GLY A 46 -0.16 9.27 8.22
N ASP A 47 -0.70 10.13 7.34
CA ASP A 47 -0.93 9.78 5.93
C ASP A 47 0.41 9.57 5.20
N ILE A 48 1.37 10.46 5.43
CA ILE A 48 2.72 10.38 4.86
C ILE A 48 3.45 9.11 5.35
N LEU A 49 3.39 8.83 6.66
CA LEU A 49 4.01 7.64 7.27
C LEU A 49 3.33 6.35 6.77
N GLN A 50 2.01 6.34 6.65
CA GLN A 50 1.29 5.16 6.17
C GLN A 50 1.61 4.86 4.70
N ARG A 51 1.83 5.87 3.86
CA ARG A 51 2.30 5.69 2.48
C ARG A 51 3.72 5.13 2.41
N ALA A 52 4.58 5.47 3.37
CA ALA A 52 5.89 4.84 3.50
C ALA A 52 5.77 3.33 3.79
N HIS A 53 4.80 2.92 4.62
CA HIS A 53 4.51 1.49 4.85
C HIS A 53 3.89 0.78 3.63
N ASP A 54 3.22 1.50 2.73
CA ASP A 54 2.67 0.92 1.50
C ASP A 54 3.76 0.33 0.58
N HIS A 55 5.02 0.80 0.67
CA HIS A 55 6.15 0.20 -0.05
C HIS A 55 6.37 -1.27 0.33
N GLU A 56 6.09 -1.66 1.58
CA GLU A 56 6.20 -3.06 2.00
C GLU A 56 5.20 -3.97 1.28
N ARG A 57 3.97 -3.49 1.02
CA ARG A 57 2.97 -4.25 0.27
C ARG A 57 3.40 -4.49 -1.17
N ILE A 58 3.97 -3.48 -1.82
CA ILE A 58 4.51 -3.59 -3.18
C ILE A 58 5.70 -4.54 -3.20
N ARG A 59 6.63 -4.39 -2.27
CA ARG A 59 7.78 -5.27 -2.11
C ARG A 59 7.35 -6.73 -1.94
N ASN A 60 6.46 -7.01 -1.00
CA ASN A 60 5.99 -8.36 -0.71
C ASN A 60 5.27 -8.99 -1.92
N PHE A 61 4.52 -8.20 -2.68
CA PHE A 61 3.91 -8.66 -3.92
C PHE A 61 4.97 -9.08 -4.96
N ILE A 62 5.96 -8.22 -5.22
CA ILE A 62 6.98 -8.47 -6.23
C ILE A 62 7.85 -9.67 -5.84
N MET A 63 8.32 -9.72 -4.59
CA MET A 63 9.33 -10.68 -4.17
C MET A 63 8.75 -12.05 -3.81
N ASN A 64 7.67 -12.08 -3.02
CA ASN A 64 7.13 -13.34 -2.51
C ASN A 64 6.09 -13.95 -3.46
N ASN A 65 5.14 -13.13 -3.92
CA ASN A 65 4.00 -13.65 -4.67
C ASN A 65 4.33 -13.88 -6.14
N SER A 66 5.13 -13.01 -6.77
CA SER A 66 5.47 -13.16 -8.20
C SER A 66 6.39 -14.35 -8.44
N LEU A 67 7.38 -14.57 -7.55
CA LEU A 67 8.28 -15.71 -7.69
C LEU A 67 7.55 -17.04 -7.45
N ALA A 68 6.72 -17.09 -6.38
CA ALA A 68 5.89 -18.25 -6.10
C ALA A 68 4.93 -18.59 -7.25
N LEU A 69 4.41 -17.55 -7.94
CA LEU A 69 3.55 -17.72 -9.11
C LEU A 69 4.25 -18.46 -10.24
N VAL A 70 5.51 -18.13 -10.56
CA VAL A 70 6.28 -18.77 -11.64
C VAL A 70 6.39 -20.27 -11.39
N PHE A 71 6.83 -20.67 -10.18
CA PHE A 71 6.95 -22.09 -9.81
C PHE A 71 5.58 -22.79 -9.79
N SER A 72 4.56 -22.12 -9.26
CA SER A 72 3.21 -22.67 -9.20
C SER A 72 2.60 -22.85 -10.58
N THR A 73 2.91 -21.95 -11.52
CA THR A 73 2.46 -22.09 -12.91
C THR A 73 3.07 -23.31 -13.57
N PHE A 74 4.39 -23.51 -13.40
CA PHE A 74 5.06 -24.69 -13.93
C PHE A 74 4.47 -25.99 -13.36
N THR A 75 4.32 -26.05 -12.02
CA THR A 75 3.73 -27.20 -11.32
C THR A 75 2.29 -27.45 -11.79
N PHE A 76 1.48 -26.39 -11.92
CA PHE A 76 0.10 -26.49 -12.38
C PHE A 76 0.01 -27.06 -13.79
N VAL A 77 0.79 -26.52 -14.73
CA VAL A 77 0.80 -26.97 -16.14
C VAL A 77 1.21 -28.44 -16.23
N LEU A 78 2.29 -28.82 -15.51
CA LEU A 78 2.78 -30.20 -15.51
C LEU A 78 1.71 -31.18 -15.01
N PHE A 79 1.12 -30.94 -13.84
CA PHE A 79 0.12 -31.85 -13.29
C PHE A 79 -1.23 -31.77 -14.03
N ALA A 80 -1.58 -30.62 -14.62
CA ALA A 80 -2.75 -30.49 -15.47
C ALA A 80 -2.64 -31.34 -16.73
N ILE A 81 -1.48 -31.36 -17.40
CA ILE A 81 -1.21 -32.24 -18.57
C ILE A 81 -1.31 -33.71 -18.16
N ILE A 82 -0.70 -34.11 -17.04
CA ILE A 82 -0.76 -35.49 -16.55
C ILE A 82 -2.22 -35.89 -16.30
N LEU A 83 -3.00 -35.02 -15.64
CA LEU A 83 -4.41 -35.28 -15.37
C LEU A 83 -5.23 -35.42 -16.65
N LEU A 84 -4.97 -34.58 -17.67
CA LEU A 84 -5.61 -34.62 -18.96
C LEU A 84 -5.34 -35.95 -19.70
N VAL A 85 -4.08 -36.42 -19.62
CA VAL A 85 -3.69 -37.70 -20.25
C VAL A 85 -4.32 -38.90 -19.55
N TYR A 86 -4.51 -38.85 -18.22
CA TYR A 86 -5.15 -39.92 -17.46
C TYR A 86 -6.65 -40.05 -17.78
N ASN A 87 -7.38 -38.93 -17.68
CA ASN A 87 -8.79 -38.89 -18.02
C ASN A 87 -9.27 -37.45 -18.30
N ALA A 88 -9.66 -37.18 -19.53
CA ALA A 88 -10.11 -35.86 -19.96
C ALA A 88 -11.38 -35.39 -19.23
N VAL A 89 -12.31 -36.29 -18.90
CA VAL A 89 -13.56 -35.95 -18.20
C VAL A 89 -13.23 -35.41 -16.78
N ILE A 90 -12.37 -36.10 -16.07
CA ILE A 90 -11.94 -35.70 -14.73
C ILE A 90 -11.21 -34.36 -14.77
N PHE A 91 -10.36 -34.13 -15.78
CA PHE A 91 -9.69 -32.86 -16.01
C PHE A 91 -10.69 -31.70 -16.20
N TYR A 92 -11.71 -31.87 -17.03
CA TYR A 92 -12.71 -30.81 -17.23
C TYR A 92 -13.57 -30.54 -16.00
N ILE A 93 -13.89 -31.52 -15.18
CA ILE A 93 -14.58 -31.35 -13.90
C ILE A 93 -13.70 -30.54 -12.96
N PHE A 94 -12.43 -30.89 -12.84
CA PHE A 94 -11.46 -30.15 -12.04
C PHE A 94 -11.31 -28.71 -12.52
N LEU A 95 -11.20 -28.49 -13.84
CA LEU A 95 -11.06 -27.17 -14.44
C LEU A 95 -12.29 -26.29 -14.19
N ALA A 96 -13.49 -26.82 -14.38
CA ALA A 96 -14.76 -26.12 -14.15
C ALA A 96 -14.91 -25.69 -12.67
N GLY A 97 -14.62 -26.60 -11.74
CA GLY A 97 -14.64 -26.28 -10.30
C GLY A 97 -13.58 -25.26 -9.91
N SER A 98 -12.40 -25.34 -10.51
CA SER A 98 -11.33 -24.36 -10.28
C SER A 98 -11.67 -22.98 -10.85
N MET A 99 -12.31 -22.90 -12.00
CA MET A 99 -12.85 -21.66 -12.56
C MET A 99 -13.90 -21.04 -11.63
N LEU A 100 -14.85 -21.85 -11.14
CA LEU A 100 -15.88 -21.38 -10.21
C LEU A 100 -15.23 -20.81 -8.92
N TYR A 101 -14.21 -21.48 -8.41
CA TYR A 101 -13.43 -21.02 -7.25
C TYR A 101 -12.77 -19.63 -7.52
N VAL A 102 -12.12 -19.46 -8.67
CA VAL A 102 -11.50 -18.18 -9.04
C VAL A 102 -12.56 -17.08 -9.18
N VAL A 103 -13.66 -17.35 -9.89
CA VAL A 103 -14.78 -16.40 -10.04
C VAL A 103 -15.33 -15.97 -8.68
N TRP A 104 -15.52 -16.93 -7.77
CA TRP A 104 -15.96 -16.63 -6.40
C TRP A 104 -15.05 -15.62 -5.71
N VAL A 105 -13.74 -15.83 -5.75
CA VAL A 105 -12.77 -14.90 -5.12
C VAL A 105 -12.81 -13.52 -5.78
N LEU A 106 -12.92 -13.45 -7.11
CA LEU A 106 -12.97 -12.19 -7.84
C LEU A 106 -14.16 -11.30 -7.45
N LEU A 107 -15.31 -11.89 -7.07
CA LEU A 107 -16.48 -11.14 -6.62
C LEU A 107 -16.20 -10.30 -5.35
N PHE A 108 -15.30 -10.75 -4.50
CA PHE A 108 -14.96 -10.05 -3.26
C PHE A 108 -13.95 -8.91 -3.45
N LEU A 109 -13.26 -8.82 -4.59
CA LEU A 109 -12.20 -7.84 -4.80
C LEU A 109 -12.69 -6.38 -4.67
N LYS A 110 -13.90 -6.08 -5.18
CA LYS A 110 -14.48 -4.73 -5.09
C LYS A 110 -14.75 -4.32 -3.63
N ILE A 111 -15.29 -5.24 -2.84
CA ILE A 111 -15.60 -5.02 -1.43
C ILE A 111 -14.30 -4.82 -0.64
N ARG A 112 -13.29 -5.68 -0.89
CA ARG A 112 -11.97 -5.58 -0.27
C ARG A 112 -11.29 -4.24 -0.56
N LYS A 113 -11.36 -3.76 -1.81
CA LYS A 113 -10.81 -2.44 -2.18
C LYS A 113 -11.43 -1.32 -1.34
N LYS A 114 -12.77 -1.31 -1.19
CA LYS A 114 -13.45 -0.28 -0.38
C LYS A 114 -13.05 -0.33 1.09
N LEU A 115 -12.97 -1.54 1.65
CA LEU A 115 -12.56 -1.73 3.05
C LEU A 115 -11.10 -1.35 3.28
N ASP A 116 -10.20 -1.61 2.33
CA ASP A 116 -8.78 -1.22 2.44
C ASP A 116 -8.61 0.32 2.48
N TRP A 117 -9.39 1.07 1.70
CA TRP A 117 -9.39 2.54 1.77
C TRP A 117 -9.89 3.05 3.13
N GLN A 118 -10.99 2.49 3.66
CA GLN A 118 -11.50 2.86 4.98
C GLN A 118 -10.49 2.53 6.10
N TYR A 119 -9.87 1.37 6.00
CA TYR A 119 -8.83 0.94 6.94
C TYR A 119 -7.62 1.89 6.90
N PHE A 120 -7.13 2.20 5.70
CA PHE A 120 -6.02 3.14 5.50
C PHE A 120 -6.30 4.49 6.15
N GLU A 121 -7.46 5.09 5.90
CA GLU A 121 -7.84 6.39 6.48
C GLU A 121 -7.80 6.37 8.01
N LEU A 122 -8.34 5.32 8.63
CA LEU A 122 -8.37 5.21 10.08
C LEU A 122 -7.00 4.91 10.69
N VAL A 123 -6.17 4.10 10.03
CA VAL A 123 -4.80 3.84 10.48
C VAL A 123 -3.95 5.12 10.38
N SER A 124 -4.11 5.88 9.30
CA SER A 124 -3.45 7.18 9.13
C SER A 124 -3.84 8.15 10.26
N LYS A 125 -5.14 8.26 10.57
CA LYS A 125 -5.62 9.07 11.69
C LYS A 125 -5.06 8.61 13.04
N ASN A 126 -5.04 7.30 13.28
CA ASN A 126 -4.46 6.72 14.49
C ASN A 126 -2.97 7.06 14.61
N GLN A 127 -2.22 6.94 13.54
CA GLN A 127 -0.80 7.26 13.51
C GLN A 127 -0.54 8.76 13.77
N SER A 128 -1.29 9.64 13.12
CA SER A 128 -1.22 11.09 13.38
C SER A 128 -1.52 11.42 14.83
N TYR A 129 -2.54 10.77 15.39
CA TYR A 129 -2.95 10.97 16.77
C TYR A 129 -1.87 10.54 17.77
N TRP A 130 -1.16 9.44 17.52
CA TRP A 130 -0.03 9.01 18.32
C TRP A 130 1.12 10.01 18.26
N VAL A 131 1.52 10.44 17.08
CA VAL A 131 2.60 11.42 16.91
C VAL A 131 2.25 12.73 17.60
N GLU A 132 1.04 13.25 17.38
CA GLU A 132 0.59 14.48 18.03
C GLU A 132 0.57 14.34 19.56
N THR A 133 0.07 13.22 20.09
CA THR A 133 0.00 12.99 21.54
C THR A 133 1.38 12.93 22.18
N VAL A 134 2.33 12.23 21.53
CA VAL A 134 3.71 12.14 22.05
C VAL A 134 4.44 13.48 21.94
N SER A 135 4.26 14.20 20.83
CA SER A 135 4.88 15.50 20.61
C SER A 135 4.37 16.56 21.59
N ALA A 136 3.10 16.51 21.97
CA ALA A 136 2.47 17.45 22.90
C ALA A 136 2.37 16.91 24.34
N ILE A 137 3.17 15.91 24.71
CA ILE A 137 3.02 15.24 26.03
C ILE A 137 3.19 16.17 27.22
N GLN A 138 4.08 17.17 27.11
CA GLN A 138 4.30 18.15 28.16
C GLN A 138 3.04 19.02 28.38
N ASP A 139 2.44 19.52 27.31
CA ASP A 139 1.22 20.32 27.39
C ASP A 139 0.06 19.51 27.95
N ILE A 140 -0.09 18.26 27.49
CA ILE A 140 -1.11 17.33 27.97
C ILE A 140 -1.00 17.13 29.49
N LYS A 141 0.23 17.01 30.01
CA LYS A 141 0.52 16.87 31.43
C LYS A 141 0.22 18.13 32.22
N ILE A 142 0.63 19.30 31.70
CA ILE A 142 0.42 20.61 32.37
C ILE A 142 -1.09 20.89 32.49
N TYR A 143 -1.88 20.56 31.46
CA TYR A 143 -3.31 20.87 31.46
C TYR A 143 -4.19 19.73 31.98
N ASN A 144 -3.62 18.59 32.46
CA ASN A 144 -4.35 17.41 32.92
C ASN A 144 -5.33 16.85 31.86
N TYR A 145 -4.89 16.83 30.58
CA TYR A 145 -5.74 16.49 29.43
C TYR A 145 -5.68 15.00 29.04
N GLU A 146 -5.07 14.14 29.88
CA GLU A 146 -4.80 12.72 29.58
C GLU A 146 -6.08 11.93 29.33
N LYS A 147 -7.12 12.15 30.16
CA LYS A 147 -8.41 11.44 30.03
C LYS A 147 -9.08 11.76 28.70
N TYR A 148 -9.09 13.05 28.32
CA TYR A 148 -9.69 13.46 27.05
C TYR A 148 -8.94 12.87 25.85
N ARG A 149 -7.60 12.91 25.86
CA ARG A 149 -6.76 12.32 24.83
C ARG A 149 -7.00 10.80 24.71
N ARG A 150 -7.08 10.09 25.84
CA ARG A 150 -7.39 8.65 25.83
C ARG A 150 -8.74 8.38 25.20
N TRP A 151 -9.80 9.09 25.57
CA TRP A 151 -11.14 8.89 25.00
C TRP A 151 -11.19 9.15 23.50
N LYS A 152 -10.49 10.17 23.02
CA LYS A 152 -10.38 10.43 21.58
C LYS A 152 -9.66 9.31 20.83
N TRP A 153 -8.62 8.76 21.43
CA TRP A 153 -7.94 7.59 20.88
C TRP A 153 -8.85 6.35 20.89
N GLU A 154 -9.56 6.10 21.99
CA GLU A 154 -10.53 5.00 22.10
C GLU A 154 -11.63 5.09 21.03
N GLU A 155 -12.09 6.30 20.68
CA GLU A 155 -13.04 6.53 19.57
C GLU A 155 -12.44 6.07 18.22
N ILE A 156 -11.18 6.39 17.95
CA ILE A 156 -10.49 5.93 16.75
C ILE A 156 -10.38 4.40 16.75
N GLN A 157 -10.01 3.79 17.89
CA GLN A 157 -9.93 2.34 18.05
C GLN A 157 -11.28 1.64 17.84
N ALA A 158 -12.35 2.21 18.35
CA ALA A 158 -13.70 1.68 18.13
C ALA A 158 -14.07 1.66 16.63
N ARG A 159 -13.74 2.73 15.89
CA ARG A 159 -13.95 2.77 14.45
C ARG A 159 -13.08 1.77 13.71
N LEU A 160 -11.79 1.63 14.08
CA LEU A 160 -10.87 0.63 13.55
C LEU A 160 -11.39 -0.79 13.80
N TYR A 161 -11.89 -1.08 15.02
CA TYR A 161 -12.50 -2.36 15.35
C TYR A 161 -13.69 -2.69 14.43
N HIS A 162 -14.57 -1.73 14.15
CA HIS A 162 -15.69 -1.95 13.25
C HIS A 162 -15.25 -2.26 11.82
N VAL A 163 -14.22 -1.56 11.31
CA VAL A 163 -13.68 -1.86 9.97
C VAL A 163 -13.00 -3.22 9.97
N ASN A 164 -12.17 -3.53 10.97
CA ASN A 164 -11.51 -4.83 11.10
C ASN A 164 -12.51 -5.99 11.18
N LYS A 165 -13.60 -5.81 11.94
CA LYS A 165 -14.70 -6.79 12.01
C LYS A 165 -15.30 -7.03 10.62
N ARG A 166 -15.56 -5.99 9.83
CA ARG A 166 -16.06 -6.12 8.45
C ARG A 166 -15.06 -6.81 7.54
N VAL A 167 -13.77 -6.46 7.63
CA VAL A 167 -12.70 -7.13 6.88
C VAL A 167 -12.66 -8.62 7.21
N LEU A 168 -12.71 -8.96 8.50
CA LEU A 168 -12.73 -10.35 8.96
C LEU A 168 -13.96 -11.11 8.45
N THR A 169 -15.15 -10.51 8.55
CA THR A 169 -16.40 -11.11 8.07
C THR A 169 -16.35 -11.39 6.57
N VAL A 170 -15.87 -10.43 5.77
CA VAL A 170 -15.74 -10.58 4.31
C VAL A 170 -14.69 -11.64 3.96
N THR A 171 -13.57 -11.66 4.69
CA THR A 171 -12.52 -12.67 4.49
C THR A 171 -13.02 -14.07 4.84
N ASN A 172 -13.72 -14.23 5.98
CA ASN A 172 -14.28 -15.52 6.38
C ASN A 172 -15.37 -15.99 5.42
N ALA A 173 -16.28 -15.12 4.98
CA ALA A 173 -17.29 -15.46 3.99
C ALA A 173 -16.67 -15.93 2.66
N GLN A 174 -15.63 -15.22 2.19
CA GLN A 174 -14.89 -15.62 1.01
C GLN A 174 -14.22 -16.98 1.18
N ASN A 175 -13.53 -17.20 2.30
CA ASN A 175 -12.79 -18.44 2.56
C ASN A 175 -13.74 -19.63 2.74
N LEU A 176 -14.84 -19.47 3.46
CA LEU A 176 -15.84 -20.52 3.64
C LEU A 176 -16.48 -20.93 2.31
N GLY A 177 -16.88 -19.94 1.49
CA GLY A 177 -17.45 -20.24 0.16
C GLY A 177 -16.42 -20.88 -0.78
N ALA A 178 -15.17 -20.43 -0.74
CA ALA A 178 -14.08 -21.01 -1.50
C ALA A 178 -13.82 -22.47 -1.10
N GLN A 179 -13.76 -22.74 0.22
CA GLN A 179 -13.59 -24.09 0.76
C GLN A 179 -14.77 -25.01 0.42
N PHE A 180 -15.99 -24.48 0.44
CA PHE A 180 -17.18 -25.23 0.02
C PHE A 180 -17.12 -25.63 -1.44
N ILE A 181 -16.76 -24.70 -2.35
CA ILE A 181 -16.57 -24.98 -3.77
C ILE A 181 -15.49 -26.04 -3.99
N GLU A 182 -14.38 -25.92 -3.27
CA GLU A 182 -13.27 -26.88 -3.33
C GLU A 182 -13.70 -28.28 -2.87
N SER A 183 -14.46 -28.38 -1.78
CA SER A 183 -14.97 -29.64 -1.27
C SER A 183 -15.93 -30.30 -2.25
N ILE A 184 -16.85 -29.55 -2.86
CA ILE A 184 -17.75 -30.05 -3.89
C ILE A 184 -16.98 -30.55 -5.12
N LYS A 185 -16.00 -29.74 -5.59
CA LYS A 185 -15.12 -30.13 -6.70
C LYS A 185 -14.42 -31.45 -6.42
N ASN A 186 -13.79 -31.58 -5.25
CA ASN A 186 -13.06 -32.78 -4.88
C ASN A 186 -14.01 -34.00 -4.75
N MET A 187 -15.18 -33.81 -4.16
CA MET A 187 -16.20 -34.89 -4.07
C MET A 187 -16.69 -35.32 -5.47
N ALA A 188 -16.96 -34.37 -6.38
CA ALA A 188 -17.34 -34.68 -7.75
C ALA A 188 -16.26 -35.49 -8.46
N VAL A 189 -14.98 -35.08 -8.32
CA VAL A 189 -13.88 -35.83 -8.92
C VAL A 189 -13.80 -37.25 -8.39
N VAL A 190 -13.89 -37.45 -7.05
CA VAL A 190 -13.89 -38.82 -6.46
C VAL A 190 -15.04 -39.65 -7.01
N PHE A 191 -16.24 -39.07 -7.08
CA PHE A 191 -17.42 -39.74 -7.58
C PHE A 191 -17.27 -40.21 -9.05
N PHE A 192 -16.81 -39.31 -9.92
CA PHE A 192 -16.59 -39.65 -11.33
C PHE A 192 -15.42 -40.63 -11.52
N CYS A 193 -14.34 -40.53 -10.70
CA CYS A 193 -13.29 -41.53 -10.69
C CYS A 193 -13.82 -42.93 -10.31
N ALA A 194 -14.69 -43.00 -9.28
CA ALA A 194 -15.26 -44.27 -8.85
C ALA A 194 -16.14 -44.92 -9.94
N ILE A 195 -16.96 -44.13 -10.61
CA ILE A 195 -17.76 -44.61 -11.79
C ILE A 195 -16.83 -45.14 -12.90
N ALA A 196 -15.78 -44.41 -13.25
CA ALA A 196 -14.83 -44.81 -14.27
C ALA A 196 -14.10 -46.14 -13.93
N VAL A 197 -13.83 -46.37 -12.63
CA VAL A 197 -13.26 -47.64 -12.14
C VAL A 197 -14.29 -48.78 -12.28
N ILE A 198 -15.55 -48.54 -11.92
CA ILE A 198 -16.65 -49.56 -12.04
C ILE A 198 -16.86 -49.94 -13.50
N ASN A 199 -16.79 -48.94 -14.40
CA ASN A 199 -16.95 -49.17 -15.84
C ASN A 199 -15.71 -49.81 -16.49
N GLY A 200 -14.60 -49.98 -15.73
CA GLY A 200 -13.37 -50.55 -16.24
C GLY A 200 -12.55 -49.62 -17.15
N GLU A 201 -12.89 -48.33 -17.19
CA GLU A 201 -12.19 -47.29 -17.98
C GLU A 201 -10.84 -46.94 -17.39
N ILE A 202 -10.74 -46.96 -16.05
CA ILE A 202 -9.51 -46.70 -15.31
C ILE A 202 -9.30 -47.74 -14.21
N THR A 203 -8.05 -47.97 -13.83
CA THR A 203 -7.73 -48.86 -12.71
C THR A 203 -7.85 -48.14 -11.36
N PHE A 204 -8.01 -48.91 -10.28
CA PHE A 204 -8.02 -48.37 -8.92
C PHE A 204 -6.73 -47.60 -8.61
N GLY A 205 -5.56 -48.05 -9.13
CA GLY A 205 -4.29 -47.33 -9.00
C GLY A 205 -4.31 -45.95 -9.67
N VAL A 206 -4.97 -45.82 -10.84
CA VAL A 206 -5.14 -44.53 -11.51
C VAL A 206 -6.06 -43.60 -10.69
N MET A 207 -7.11 -44.12 -10.06
CA MET A 207 -7.95 -43.32 -9.15
C MET A 207 -7.16 -42.74 -7.99
N ILE A 208 -6.33 -43.52 -7.32
CA ILE A 208 -5.48 -43.06 -6.23
C ILE A 208 -4.48 -42.01 -6.75
N SER A 209 -3.84 -42.26 -7.88
CA SER A 209 -2.89 -41.32 -8.50
C SER A 209 -3.57 -39.99 -8.85
N THR A 210 -4.81 -40.04 -9.34
CA THR A 210 -5.63 -38.85 -9.64
C THR A 210 -5.88 -38.00 -8.37
N GLN A 211 -6.19 -38.65 -7.23
CA GLN A 211 -6.38 -37.93 -5.97
C GLN A 211 -5.08 -37.23 -5.51
N PHE A 212 -3.95 -37.90 -5.67
CA PHE A 212 -2.64 -37.29 -5.38
C PHE A 212 -2.35 -36.09 -6.29
N ILE A 213 -2.61 -36.22 -7.60
CA ILE A 213 -2.41 -35.12 -8.57
C ILE A 213 -3.28 -33.91 -8.23
N ILE A 214 -4.55 -34.13 -7.89
CA ILE A 214 -5.47 -33.04 -7.48
C ILE A 214 -4.96 -32.36 -6.22
N GLY A 215 -4.47 -33.13 -5.23
CA GLY A 215 -3.81 -32.57 -4.06
C GLY A 215 -2.63 -31.66 -4.41
N MET A 216 -1.82 -32.05 -5.42
CA MET A 216 -0.70 -31.24 -5.91
C MET A 216 -1.13 -30.02 -6.70
N LEU A 217 -2.31 -30.03 -7.34
CA LEU A 217 -2.88 -28.90 -8.08
C LEU A 217 -3.53 -27.83 -7.18
N ASN A 218 -3.98 -28.19 -5.98
CA ASN A 218 -4.61 -27.25 -5.05
C ASN A 218 -3.63 -26.17 -4.57
N GLY A 219 -2.36 -26.50 -4.32
CA GLY A 219 -1.32 -25.54 -3.94
C GLY A 219 -1.16 -24.40 -4.96
N PRO A 220 -0.88 -24.68 -6.24
CA PRO A 220 -0.84 -23.70 -7.31
C PRO A 220 -2.09 -22.83 -7.42
N LEU A 221 -3.28 -23.41 -7.28
CA LEU A 221 -4.53 -22.63 -7.32
C LEU A 221 -4.61 -21.58 -6.21
N VAL A 222 -4.25 -21.95 -4.99
CA VAL A 222 -4.16 -21.01 -3.87
C VAL A 222 -3.13 -19.91 -4.14
N GLN A 223 -2.00 -20.26 -4.77
CA GLN A 223 -0.98 -19.25 -5.13
C GLN A 223 -1.47 -18.28 -6.20
N PHE A 224 -2.22 -18.73 -7.21
CA PHE A 224 -2.84 -17.83 -8.19
C PHE A 224 -3.78 -16.83 -7.52
N ILE A 225 -4.58 -17.28 -6.56
CA ILE A 225 -5.50 -16.42 -5.83
C ILE A 225 -4.75 -15.44 -4.94
N ASN A 226 -3.73 -15.90 -4.21
CA ASN A 226 -2.89 -15.03 -3.39
C ASN A 226 -2.20 -13.97 -4.24
N PHE A 227 -1.76 -14.33 -5.46
CA PHE A 227 -1.20 -13.37 -6.40
C PHE A 227 -2.22 -12.31 -6.83
N ILE A 228 -3.46 -12.70 -7.17
CA ILE A 228 -4.51 -11.77 -7.56
C ILE A 228 -4.86 -10.82 -6.39
N VAL A 229 -5.05 -11.36 -5.19
CA VAL A 229 -5.43 -10.58 -4.01
C VAL A 229 -4.30 -9.63 -3.58
N SER A 230 -3.07 -10.13 -3.49
CA SER A 230 -1.90 -9.30 -3.11
C SER A 230 -1.56 -8.29 -4.20
N GLY A 231 -1.74 -8.64 -5.47
CA GLY A 231 -1.62 -7.72 -6.59
C GLY A 231 -2.61 -6.56 -6.53
N GLN A 232 -3.85 -6.83 -6.09
CA GLN A 232 -4.81 -5.76 -5.85
C GLN A 232 -4.34 -4.81 -4.74
N TYR A 233 -3.85 -5.33 -3.61
CA TYR A 233 -3.32 -4.48 -2.53
C TYR A 233 -2.08 -3.70 -2.97
N ALA A 234 -1.16 -4.34 -3.68
CA ALA A 234 0.01 -3.66 -4.26
C ALA A 234 -0.38 -2.55 -5.23
N LYS A 235 -1.39 -2.79 -6.09
CA LYS A 235 -1.94 -1.78 -7.00
C LYS A 235 -2.53 -0.58 -6.25
N ILE A 236 -3.30 -0.82 -5.18
CA ILE A 236 -3.87 0.25 -4.35
C ILE A 236 -2.75 1.07 -3.68
N SER A 237 -1.75 0.40 -3.10
CA SER A 237 -0.58 1.04 -2.49
C SER A 237 0.21 1.84 -3.52
N PHE A 238 0.43 1.30 -4.72
CA PHE A 238 1.10 2.00 -5.81
C PHE A 238 0.36 3.28 -6.23
N LEU A 239 -0.97 3.23 -6.36
CA LEU A 239 -1.77 4.41 -6.69
C LEU A 239 -1.63 5.50 -5.62
N ARG A 240 -1.66 5.15 -4.33
CA ARG A 240 -1.48 6.10 -3.22
C ARG A 240 -0.09 6.76 -3.21
N ILE A 241 0.95 5.97 -3.47
CA ILE A 241 2.32 6.50 -3.59
C ILE A 241 2.45 7.39 -4.82
N ASN A 242 1.85 6.98 -5.94
CA ASN A 242 1.91 7.72 -7.19
C ASN A 242 1.19 9.08 -7.13
N GLU A 243 0.16 9.24 -6.28
CA GLU A 243 -0.45 10.53 -5.99
C GLU A 243 0.59 11.56 -5.51
N ILE A 244 1.55 11.15 -4.68
CA ILE A 244 2.64 12.03 -4.21
C ILE A 244 3.67 12.26 -5.31
N ARG A 245 4.00 11.23 -6.11
CA ARG A 245 4.98 11.35 -7.18
C ARG A 245 4.54 12.30 -8.29
N GLN A 246 3.25 12.42 -8.53
CA GLN A 246 2.67 13.29 -9.55
C GLN A 246 2.55 14.77 -9.14
N LEU A 247 2.79 15.08 -7.86
CA LEU A 247 2.83 16.48 -7.41
C LEU A 247 4.06 17.16 -8.03
N GLU A 248 3.91 18.43 -8.38
CA GLU A 248 5.00 19.26 -8.90
C GLU A 248 6.08 19.47 -7.82
N ASP A 249 7.32 19.43 -8.20
CA ASP A 249 8.45 19.73 -7.33
C ASP A 249 8.48 21.26 -7.07
N GLU A 250 8.95 21.67 -5.90
CA GLU A 250 9.07 23.09 -5.55
C GLU A 250 9.95 23.85 -6.54
N ASP A 251 11.02 23.24 -7.02
CA ASP A 251 11.91 23.80 -8.04
C ASP A 251 11.20 24.05 -9.38
N GLU A 252 10.23 23.19 -9.78
CA GLU A 252 9.44 23.37 -11.01
C GLU A 252 8.47 24.54 -10.86
N LEU A 253 7.90 24.74 -9.69
CA LEU A 253 7.03 25.88 -9.38
C LEU A 253 7.82 27.21 -9.39
N LEU A 254 9.09 27.19 -8.99
CA LEU A 254 9.97 28.34 -8.96
C LEU A 254 10.53 28.71 -10.34
N THR A 255 10.65 27.75 -11.26
CA THR A 255 11.19 27.98 -12.62
C THR A 255 10.24 28.71 -13.58
N ILE A 256 9.00 28.97 -13.18
CA ILE A 256 8.06 29.80 -13.97
C ILE A 256 8.43 31.30 -13.89
N GLY A 257 9.69 31.64 -13.89
CA GLY A 257 10.06 33.05 -13.90
C GLY A 257 11.54 33.42 -13.98
N THR A 258 12.49 32.56 -13.72
CA THR A 258 13.89 32.97 -13.71
C THR A 258 14.88 31.89 -14.15
N ASN A 259 15.52 32.10 -15.30
CA ASN A 259 16.70 31.35 -15.76
C ASN A 259 18.00 31.77 -15.02
N ALA A 260 17.94 32.14 -13.76
CA ALA A 260 19.12 32.62 -13.03
C ALA A 260 19.78 31.51 -12.20
N THR A 261 20.60 30.70 -12.85
CA THR A 261 21.47 29.71 -12.18
C THR A 261 22.69 30.37 -11.49
N ILE A 262 22.91 31.66 -11.64
CA ILE A 262 24.04 32.40 -11.06
C ILE A 262 23.49 33.52 -10.20
N LEU A 263 23.76 33.47 -8.90
CA LEU A 263 23.43 34.56 -7.98
C LEU A 263 24.22 35.81 -8.38
N PRO A 264 23.58 36.98 -8.45
CA PRO A 264 24.26 38.24 -8.73
C PRO A 264 25.34 38.54 -7.67
N GLY A 265 26.36 39.31 -8.06
CA GLY A 265 27.46 39.65 -7.18
C GLY A 265 27.04 40.36 -5.87
N ASN A 266 25.92 41.08 -5.90
CA ASN A 266 25.27 41.64 -4.70
C ASN A 266 24.07 40.76 -4.32
N LYS A 267 24.12 40.12 -3.16
CA LYS A 267 23.12 39.20 -2.64
C LYS A 267 22.10 39.91 -1.71
N THR A 268 21.85 41.18 -1.94
CA THR A 268 20.80 41.92 -1.22
C THR A 268 19.41 41.44 -1.71
N ILE A 269 18.54 41.07 -0.78
CA ILE A 269 17.18 40.67 -1.08
C ILE A 269 16.28 41.89 -0.96
N THR A 270 15.52 42.20 -2.02
CA THR A 270 14.60 43.32 -2.02
C THR A 270 13.19 42.86 -2.35
N LEU A 271 12.26 43.10 -1.44
CA LEU A 271 10.82 42.93 -1.65
C LEU A 271 10.22 44.26 -2.07
N GLN A 272 9.45 44.27 -3.14
CA GLN A 272 8.78 45.49 -3.65
C GLN A 272 7.29 45.20 -3.86
N ASN A 273 6.47 45.94 -3.13
CA ASN A 273 5.01 45.86 -3.26
C ASN A 273 4.44 44.43 -3.14
N VAL A 274 4.91 43.67 -2.15
CA VAL A 274 4.51 42.29 -1.98
C VAL A 274 3.14 42.22 -1.29
N HIS A 275 2.21 41.53 -1.96
CA HIS A 275 0.91 41.15 -1.45
C HIS A 275 0.84 39.64 -1.35
N PHE A 276 0.37 39.10 -0.24
CA PHE A 276 0.26 37.64 -0.08
C PHE A 276 -1.01 37.23 0.68
N GLN A 277 -1.63 36.15 0.20
CA GLN A 277 -2.72 35.44 0.84
C GLN A 277 -2.52 33.93 0.65
N TYR A 278 -2.89 33.11 1.65
CA TYR A 278 -2.70 31.66 1.58
C TYR A 278 -3.64 30.96 0.60
N THR A 279 -4.83 31.51 0.40
CA THR A 279 -5.83 30.98 -0.56
C THR A 279 -6.53 32.14 -1.24
N VAL A 280 -7.02 31.94 -2.46
CA VAL A 280 -7.68 32.98 -3.28
C VAL A 280 -8.82 33.70 -2.54
N ASN A 281 -9.48 33.04 -1.59
CA ASN A 281 -10.60 33.59 -0.81
C ASN A 281 -10.23 34.00 0.62
N SER A 282 -8.94 33.88 1.03
CA SER A 282 -8.51 34.30 2.35
C SER A 282 -8.15 35.79 2.38
N PRO A 283 -8.23 36.49 3.54
CA PRO A 283 -7.76 37.86 3.65
C PRO A 283 -6.25 37.94 3.38
N LEU A 284 -5.83 39.06 2.78
CA LEU A 284 -4.41 39.36 2.58
C LEU A 284 -3.69 39.40 3.93
N VAL A 285 -2.69 38.54 4.08
CA VAL A 285 -1.82 38.46 5.27
C VAL A 285 -0.69 39.49 5.17
N LEU A 286 -0.13 39.67 3.98
CA LEU A 286 0.84 40.73 3.69
C LEU A 286 0.21 41.69 2.70
N ARG A 287 0.37 43.00 2.96
CA ARG A 287 -0.18 44.04 2.11
C ARG A 287 0.87 45.12 1.87
N ASN A 288 1.22 45.30 0.61
CA ASN A 288 2.09 46.39 0.19
C ASN A 288 3.42 46.42 0.97
N VAL A 289 4.08 45.25 1.09
CA VAL A 289 5.31 45.10 1.85
C VAL A 289 6.50 45.52 0.99
N TYR A 290 7.27 46.46 1.51
CA TYR A 290 8.58 46.90 1.00
C TYR A 290 9.64 46.55 2.06
N LEU A 291 10.64 45.77 1.70
CA LEU A 291 11.71 45.33 2.60
C LEU A 291 13.01 45.14 1.82
N THR A 292 14.12 45.65 2.36
CA THR A 292 15.45 45.37 1.84
C THR A 292 16.28 44.70 2.93
N ILE A 293 16.78 43.49 2.63
CA ILE A 293 17.66 42.72 3.50
C ILE A 293 19.06 42.77 2.89
N PRO A 294 19.97 43.57 3.49
CA PRO A 294 21.31 43.77 2.95
C PRO A 294 22.18 42.53 3.16
N GLU A 295 23.06 42.25 2.16
CA GLU A 295 24.05 41.19 2.26
C GLU A 295 24.97 41.35 3.48
N LYS A 296 25.37 40.22 4.08
CA LYS A 296 26.31 40.18 5.22
C LYS A 296 25.88 40.97 6.47
N LYS A 297 24.58 41.27 6.62
CA LYS A 297 24.02 41.93 7.81
C LYS A 297 22.96 41.08 8.45
N ILE A 298 22.75 41.26 9.72
CA ILE A 298 21.65 40.67 10.48
C ILE A 298 20.44 41.61 10.39
N THR A 299 19.34 41.14 9.90
CA THR A 299 18.07 41.89 9.85
C THR A 299 17.08 41.27 10.82
N ALA A 300 16.57 42.01 11.78
CA ALA A 300 15.56 41.57 12.74
C ALA A 300 14.17 42.02 12.29
N ILE A 301 13.22 41.07 12.19
CA ILE A 301 11.81 41.34 11.92
C ILE A 301 11.04 41.29 13.25
N VAL A 302 10.56 42.46 13.70
CA VAL A 302 9.82 42.60 14.97
C VAL A 302 8.37 43.01 14.72
N GLY A 303 7.49 42.63 15.63
CA GLY A 303 6.06 42.98 15.53
C GLY A 303 5.18 42.14 16.44
N GLY A 304 3.93 42.51 16.63
CA GLY A 304 2.94 41.77 17.43
C GLY A 304 2.65 40.37 16.89
N SER A 305 1.96 39.53 17.67
CA SER A 305 1.46 38.25 17.21
C SER A 305 0.44 38.49 16.08
N GLY A 306 0.49 37.66 15.01
CA GLY A 306 -0.40 37.79 13.87
C GLY A 306 -0.02 38.88 12.84
N SER A 307 1.11 39.60 13.01
CA SER A 307 1.53 40.66 12.06
C SER A 307 2.15 40.15 10.74
N GLY A 308 2.14 38.86 10.48
CA GLY A 308 2.65 38.28 9.23
C GLY A 308 4.15 37.97 9.19
N LYS A 309 4.87 38.05 10.32
CA LYS A 309 6.34 37.77 10.38
C LYS A 309 6.72 36.39 9.86
N SER A 310 6.05 35.36 10.35
CA SER A 310 6.28 33.98 9.92
C SER A 310 5.92 33.76 8.45
N THR A 311 4.89 34.43 7.96
CA THR A 311 4.50 34.41 6.55
C THR A 311 5.57 35.08 5.68
N LEU A 312 6.11 36.22 6.13
CA LEU A 312 7.18 36.90 5.41
C LEU A 312 8.47 36.03 5.33
N LEU A 313 8.82 35.37 6.44
CA LEU A 313 9.96 34.43 6.44
C LEU A 313 9.74 33.25 5.50
N LYS A 314 8.54 32.68 5.47
CA LYS A 314 8.18 31.58 4.52
C LYS A 314 8.25 31.98 3.06
N LEU A 315 8.06 33.25 2.74
CA LEU A 315 8.19 33.75 1.36
C LEU A 315 9.66 34.05 0.97
N LEU A 316 10.56 34.12 1.92
CA LEU A 316 11.98 34.37 1.70
C LEU A 316 12.81 33.08 1.58
N VAL A 317 12.25 31.96 2.04
CA VAL A 317 12.85 30.61 2.01
C VAL A 317 12.22 29.79 0.91
#